data_5b916517e27394f7850dda93145b14c5
#
_entry.id   5b916517e27394f7850dda93145b14c5
#
_cell.length_a   1.000
_cell.length_b   1.000
_cell.length_c   1.000
_cell.angle_alpha   90.00
_cell.angle_beta   90.00
_cell.angle_gamma   90.00
#
_symmetry.space_group_name_H-M   'P 1'
#
loop_
_entity.id
_entity.type
_entity.pdbx_description
1 polymer ?
#
loop_
_entity_poly.entity_id
_entity_poly.type
_entity_poly.pdbx_seq_one_letter_code
_entity_poly.pdbx_strand_id
1 'polypeptide(L)'
;DGAGLLIRLADGALRDGLSLLDQCAAAGGTVDSRAVLEVLGLAGNLQTAQLMRHILDRNVQAALLLLNELYAGGKDVGAVLGELSTLTRDLLLRKTAPEGGAALLSGGFDSATLDQLGKDVPSNRFLYLASTLQKAAADLYYSADRRTDAELCLLRLCDESLCGDLTALENRITRLEDAAA
;
A
#
# COMPACT_ATOMS: atom_id res chain seq x y z
N ASP A 1 7.87 -7.45 -19.24
CA ASP A 1 7.22 -7.25 -20.53
C ASP A 1 6.11 -6.21 -20.38
N GLY A 2 6.28 -5.03 -21.02
CA GLY A 2 5.36 -3.90 -20.95
C GLY A 2 3.96 -4.26 -21.45
N ALA A 3 3.87 -5.05 -22.52
CA ALA A 3 2.58 -5.49 -23.06
C ALA A 3 1.78 -6.34 -22.06
N GLY A 4 2.43 -7.27 -21.38
CA GLY A 4 1.78 -8.07 -20.33
C GLY A 4 1.29 -7.24 -19.15
N LEU A 5 1.98 -6.14 -18.81
CA LEU A 5 1.55 -5.22 -17.78
C LEU A 5 0.33 -4.40 -18.24
N LEU A 6 0.35 -3.86 -19.46
CA LEU A 6 -0.78 -3.13 -20.05
C LEU A 6 -2.06 -3.98 -20.12
N ILE A 7 -1.94 -5.27 -20.49
CA ILE A 7 -3.07 -6.20 -20.51
C ILE A 7 -3.68 -6.37 -19.11
N ARG A 8 -2.85 -6.51 -18.08
CA ARG A 8 -3.33 -6.60 -16.68
C ARG A 8 -4.01 -5.32 -16.22
N LEU A 9 -3.43 -4.16 -16.54
CA LEU A 9 -3.99 -2.85 -16.16
C LEU A 9 -5.30 -2.53 -16.89
N ALA A 10 -5.48 -3.07 -18.10
CA ALA A 10 -6.69 -2.91 -18.89
C ALA A 10 -7.86 -3.82 -18.45
N ASP A 11 -7.61 -4.72 -17.49
CA ASP A 11 -8.61 -5.66 -16.92
C ASP A 11 -9.49 -6.35 -17.98
N GLY A 12 -8.88 -6.69 -19.14
CA GLY A 12 -9.54 -7.35 -20.26
C GLY A 12 -10.28 -6.40 -21.22
N ALA A 13 -10.31 -5.11 -20.97
CA ALA A 13 -10.94 -4.13 -21.87
C ALA A 13 -9.94 -3.67 -22.93
N LEU A 14 -10.14 -4.10 -24.18
CA LEU A 14 -9.25 -3.78 -25.30
C LEU A 14 -9.09 -2.27 -25.52
N ARG A 15 -10.18 -1.51 -25.38
CA ARG A 15 -10.20 -0.06 -25.57
C ARG A 15 -9.31 0.65 -24.53
N ASP A 16 -9.38 0.21 -23.29
CA ASP A 16 -8.58 0.77 -22.19
C ASP A 16 -7.10 0.40 -22.38
N GLY A 17 -6.80 -0.84 -22.80
CA GLY A 17 -5.45 -1.27 -23.12
C GLY A 17 -4.82 -0.46 -24.26
N LEU A 18 -5.58 -0.14 -25.31
CA LEU A 18 -5.11 0.71 -26.40
C LEU A 18 -4.88 2.15 -25.95
N SER A 19 -5.75 2.69 -25.10
CA SER A 19 -5.59 4.04 -24.53
C SER A 19 -4.34 4.15 -23.66
N LEU A 20 -4.07 3.14 -22.83
CA LEU A 20 -2.86 3.05 -22.02
C LEU A 20 -1.59 2.91 -22.87
N LEU A 21 -1.66 2.10 -23.94
CA LEU A 21 -0.56 1.95 -24.89
C LEU A 21 -0.25 3.26 -25.60
N ASP A 22 -1.27 4.00 -26.02
CA ASP A 22 -1.13 5.30 -26.69
C ASP A 22 -0.43 6.33 -25.79
N GLN A 23 -0.80 6.37 -24.49
CA GLN A 23 -0.13 7.22 -23.50
C GLN A 23 1.36 6.86 -23.36
N CYS A 24 1.67 5.57 -23.28
CA CYS A 24 3.05 5.10 -23.18
C CYS A 24 3.85 5.39 -24.46
N ALA A 25 3.24 5.23 -25.62
CA ALA A 25 3.87 5.52 -26.91
C ALA A 25 4.14 7.02 -27.11
N ALA A 26 3.24 7.89 -26.65
CA ALA A 26 3.39 9.33 -26.71
C ALA A 26 4.57 9.86 -25.85
N ALA A 27 4.94 9.15 -24.79
CA ALA A 27 6.10 9.49 -23.98
C ALA A 27 7.44 9.19 -24.65
N GLY A 28 7.43 8.39 -25.73
CA GLY A 28 8.60 8.02 -26.55
C GLY A 28 9.47 6.92 -25.91
N GLY A 29 10.21 6.22 -26.74
CA GLY A 29 11.12 5.16 -26.30
C GLY A 29 10.52 3.75 -26.36
N THR A 30 11.18 2.80 -25.71
CA THR A 30 10.73 1.40 -25.65
C THR A 30 9.67 1.25 -24.57
N VAL A 31 8.49 0.71 -24.92
CA VAL A 31 7.40 0.45 -23.96
C VAL A 31 7.71 -0.84 -23.19
N ASP A 32 8.63 -0.75 -22.24
CA ASP A 32 8.88 -1.81 -21.26
C ASP A 32 8.03 -1.63 -20.02
N SER A 33 8.09 -2.58 -19.07
CA SER A 33 7.29 -2.52 -17.85
C SER A 33 7.60 -1.30 -16.99
N ARG A 34 8.84 -0.85 -17.00
CA ARG A 34 9.26 0.32 -16.22
C ARG A 34 8.69 1.61 -16.83
N ALA A 35 8.82 1.77 -18.15
CA ALA A 35 8.27 2.92 -18.87
C ALA A 35 6.75 3.01 -18.68
N VAL A 36 6.02 1.88 -18.76
CA VAL A 36 4.58 1.82 -18.52
C VAL A 36 4.25 2.33 -17.11
N LEU A 37 4.97 1.86 -16.09
CA LEU A 37 4.73 2.27 -14.70
C LEU A 37 5.03 3.75 -14.45
N GLU A 38 6.12 4.26 -15.05
CA GLU A 38 6.51 5.68 -14.94
C GLU A 38 5.48 6.59 -15.63
N VAL A 39 5.10 6.28 -16.86
CA VAL A 39 4.14 7.09 -17.64
C VAL A 39 2.76 7.13 -16.99
N LEU A 40 2.31 6.01 -16.45
CA LEU A 40 1.01 5.91 -15.79
C LEU A 40 1.06 6.33 -14.30
N GLY A 41 2.21 6.77 -13.80
CA GLY A 41 2.38 7.16 -12.40
C GLY A 41 2.25 6.00 -11.40
N LEU A 42 2.35 4.75 -11.88
CA LEU A 42 2.13 3.54 -11.07
C LEU A 42 3.41 3.01 -10.41
N ALA A 43 4.59 3.56 -10.76
CA ALA A 43 5.87 3.13 -10.18
C ALA A 43 5.87 3.27 -8.65
N GLY A 44 5.30 4.36 -8.12
CA GLY A 44 5.13 4.59 -6.69
C GLY A 44 4.21 3.54 -6.04
N ASN A 45 3.14 3.16 -6.73
CA ASN A 45 2.14 2.23 -6.20
C ASN A 45 2.71 0.80 -6.01
N LEU A 46 3.63 0.35 -6.88
CA LEU A 46 4.32 -0.93 -6.68
C LEU A 46 5.19 -0.94 -5.43
N GLN A 47 5.95 0.12 -5.20
CA GLN A 47 6.78 0.25 -4.01
C GLN A 47 5.92 0.33 -2.74
N THR A 48 4.80 1.04 -2.80
CA THR A 48 3.83 1.12 -1.70
C THR A 48 3.17 -0.25 -1.44
N ALA A 49 2.81 -0.99 -2.48
CA ALA A 49 2.27 -2.35 -2.34
C ALA A 49 3.32 -3.31 -1.74
N GLN A 50 4.59 -3.20 -2.15
CA GLN A 50 5.69 -3.97 -1.58
C GLN A 50 5.92 -3.61 -0.11
N LEU A 51 5.89 -2.33 0.24
CA LEU A 51 6.02 -1.89 1.63
C LEU A 51 4.87 -2.41 2.49
N MET A 52 3.62 -2.36 1.98
CA MET A 52 2.46 -2.94 2.64
C MET A 52 2.63 -4.44 2.87
N ARG A 53 3.17 -5.19 1.89
CA ARG A 53 3.46 -6.61 2.06
C ARG A 53 4.42 -6.85 3.22
N HIS A 54 5.53 -6.11 3.30
CA HIS A 54 6.47 -6.25 4.41
C HIS A 54 5.82 -5.94 5.76
N ILE A 55 4.91 -4.96 5.82
CA ILE A 55 4.13 -4.63 7.02
C ILE A 55 3.21 -5.80 7.41
N LEU A 56 2.47 -6.37 6.46
CA LEU A 56 1.57 -7.49 6.71
C LEU A 56 2.32 -8.75 7.13
N ASP A 57 3.48 -9.01 6.52
CA ASP A 57 4.40 -10.11 6.85
C ASP A 57 5.19 -9.86 8.14
N ARG A 58 5.00 -8.69 8.80
CA ARG A 58 5.72 -8.28 10.02
C ARG A 58 7.24 -8.23 9.86
N ASN A 59 7.69 -8.04 8.62
CA ASN A 59 9.12 -7.95 8.30
C ASN A 59 9.62 -6.51 8.48
N VAL A 60 9.90 -6.16 9.73
CA VAL A 60 10.38 -4.83 10.14
C VAL A 60 11.62 -4.41 9.36
N GLN A 61 12.59 -5.33 9.24
CA GLN A 61 13.85 -5.02 8.56
C GLN A 61 13.64 -4.64 7.10
N ALA A 62 12.86 -5.44 6.36
CA ALA A 62 12.59 -5.17 4.95
C ALA A 62 11.77 -3.89 4.76
N ALA A 63 10.81 -3.62 5.65
CA ALA A 63 10.01 -2.39 5.63
C ALA A 63 10.87 -1.14 5.82
N LEU A 64 11.78 -1.14 6.82
CA LEU A 64 12.68 -0.02 7.08
C LEU A 64 13.71 0.18 5.96
N LEU A 65 14.26 -0.90 5.39
CA LEU A 65 15.20 -0.82 4.26
C LEU A 65 14.52 -0.19 3.04
N LEU A 66 13.30 -0.63 2.71
CA LEU A 66 12.54 -0.06 1.58
C LEU A 66 12.18 1.41 1.82
N LEU A 67 11.76 1.79 3.04
CA LEU A 67 11.54 3.21 3.37
C LEU A 67 12.80 4.05 3.17
N ASN A 68 13.96 3.52 3.61
CA ASN A 68 15.25 4.21 3.42
C ASN A 68 15.62 4.36 1.94
N GLU A 69 15.37 3.36 1.11
CA GLU A 69 15.57 3.43 -0.35
C GLU A 69 14.68 4.49 -0.99
N LEU A 70 13.39 4.55 -0.61
CA LEU A 70 12.45 5.55 -1.08
C LEU A 70 12.89 6.97 -0.69
N TYR A 71 13.30 7.15 0.56
CA TYR A 71 13.79 8.42 1.08
C TYR A 71 15.09 8.86 0.39
N ALA A 72 16.06 7.95 0.23
CA ALA A 72 17.31 8.22 -0.49
C ALA A 72 17.05 8.55 -1.98
N GLY A 73 16.00 8.00 -2.57
CA GLY A 73 15.51 8.34 -3.91
C GLY A 73 14.76 9.67 -4.00
N GLY A 74 14.65 10.42 -2.89
CA GLY A 74 14.01 11.75 -2.85
C GLY A 74 12.50 11.73 -2.59
N LYS A 75 11.91 10.57 -2.25
CA LYS A 75 10.48 10.49 -1.95
C LYS A 75 10.20 11.05 -0.55
N ASP A 76 9.19 11.92 -0.42
CA ASP A 76 8.76 12.45 0.87
C ASP A 76 8.12 11.35 1.73
N VAL A 77 8.56 11.21 2.97
CA VAL A 77 8.05 10.16 3.88
C VAL A 77 6.58 10.33 4.21
N GLY A 78 6.07 11.56 4.25
CA GLY A 78 4.65 11.85 4.44
C GLY A 78 3.83 11.37 3.24
N ALA A 79 4.35 11.52 2.02
CA ALA A 79 3.73 10.97 0.82
C ALA A 79 3.67 9.44 0.88
N VAL A 80 4.75 8.77 1.34
CA VAL A 80 4.77 7.31 1.53
C VAL A 80 3.69 6.85 2.51
N LEU A 81 3.57 7.52 3.67
CA LEU A 81 2.53 7.19 4.65
C LEU A 81 1.12 7.48 4.12
N GLY A 82 0.94 8.55 3.33
CA GLY A 82 -0.32 8.87 2.66
C GLY A 82 -0.75 7.81 1.64
N GLU A 83 0.19 7.31 0.83
CA GLU A 83 -0.05 6.21 -0.12
C GLU A 83 -0.40 4.90 0.60
N LEU A 84 0.31 4.57 1.70
CA LEU A 84 -0.02 3.43 2.55
C LEU A 84 -1.42 3.55 3.17
N SER A 85 -1.81 4.75 3.60
CA SER A 85 -3.15 5.03 4.13
C SER A 85 -4.24 4.80 3.07
N THR A 86 -4.01 5.27 1.84
CA THR A 86 -4.90 5.06 0.70
C THR A 86 -5.04 3.57 0.37
N LEU A 87 -3.92 2.85 0.30
CA LEU A 87 -3.93 1.41 0.05
C LEU A 87 -4.65 0.64 1.17
N THR A 88 -4.40 1.00 2.44
CA THR A 88 -5.07 0.37 3.59
C THR A 88 -6.59 0.56 3.52
N ARG A 89 -7.05 1.77 3.16
CA ARG A 89 -8.47 2.07 2.94
C ARG A 89 -9.05 1.21 1.81
N ASP A 90 -8.38 1.09 0.69
CA ASP A 90 -8.85 0.29 -0.44
C ASP A 90 -8.93 -1.19 -0.07
N LEU A 91 -7.95 -1.73 0.65
CA LEU A 91 -7.97 -3.11 1.17
C LEU A 91 -9.15 -3.33 2.14
N LEU A 92 -9.41 -2.37 3.02
CA LEU A 92 -10.54 -2.44 3.95
C LEU A 92 -11.88 -2.41 3.21
N LEU A 93 -12.06 -1.49 2.25
CA LEU A 93 -13.27 -1.40 1.43
C LEU A 93 -13.51 -2.68 0.62
N ARG A 94 -12.45 -3.22 0.00
CA ARG A 94 -12.53 -4.47 -0.75
C ARG A 94 -13.02 -5.64 0.11
N LYS A 95 -12.63 -5.65 1.38
CA LYS A 95 -12.99 -6.70 2.33
C LYS A 95 -14.36 -6.53 2.95
N THR A 96 -14.77 -5.30 3.25
CA THR A 96 -16.02 -5.01 3.97
C THR A 96 -17.21 -4.70 3.06
N ALA A 97 -16.95 -4.26 1.83
CA ALA A 97 -17.97 -3.90 0.84
C ALA A 97 -17.64 -4.50 -0.54
N PRO A 98 -17.60 -5.84 -0.70
CA PRO A 98 -17.22 -6.48 -1.95
C PRO A 98 -18.19 -6.17 -3.10
N GLU A 99 -19.48 -5.98 -2.79
CA GLU A 99 -20.52 -5.59 -3.74
C GLU A 99 -20.75 -4.08 -3.64
N GLY A 100 -20.35 -3.33 -4.65
CA GLY A 100 -20.51 -1.87 -4.72
C GLY A 100 -19.35 -1.03 -4.20
N GLY A 101 -18.43 -1.59 -3.42
CA GLY A 101 -17.23 -0.89 -2.96
C GLY A 101 -16.22 -0.59 -4.05
N ALA A 102 -16.28 -1.29 -5.19
CA ALA A 102 -15.37 -1.08 -6.31
C ALA A 102 -15.36 0.37 -6.84
N ALA A 103 -16.52 1.03 -6.86
CA ALA A 103 -16.65 2.43 -7.27
C ALA A 103 -16.02 3.43 -6.29
N LEU A 104 -15.73 3.00 -5.06
CA LEU A 104 -15.15 3.82 -4.00
C LEU A 104 -13.62 3.67 -3.89
N LEU A 105 -13.02 2.72 -4.62
CA LEU A 105 -11.58 2.51 -4.63
C LEU A 105 -10.85 3.70 -5.25
N SER A 106 -9.63 3.93 -4.79
CA SER A 106 -8.79 5.04 -5.29
C SER A 106 -8.40 4.92 -6.76
N GLY A 107 -8.46 3.70 -7.31
CA GLY A 107 -7.98 3.38 -8.65
C GLY A 107 -6.44 3.32 -8.79
N GLY A 108 -5.72 3.51 -7.69
CA GLY A 108 -4.25 3.47 -7.67
C GLY A 108 -3.66 2.06 -7.70
N PHE A 109 -4.47 1.02 -7.40
CA PHE A 109 -4.01 -0.37 -7.32
C PHE A 109 -4.97 -1.27 -8.10
N ASP A 110 -4.40 -2.25 -8.81
CA ASP A 110 -5.20 -3.24 -9.53
C ASP A 110 -5.86 -4.25 -8.58
N SER A 111 -6.96 -4.86 -9.05
CA SER A 111 -7.73 -5.83 -8.25
C SER A 111 -6.90 -7.02 -7.79
N ALA A 112 -5.96 -7.50 -8.62
CA ALA A 112 -5.12 -8.65 -8.28
C ALA A 112 -4.17 -8.32 -7.11
N THR A 113 -3.59 -7.13 -7.10
CA THR A 113 -2.74 -6.63 -6.01
C THR A 113 -3.55 -6.51 -4.72
N LEU A 114 -4.76 -5.92 -4.77
CA LEU A 114 -5.63 -5.80 -3.60
C LEU A 114 -6.06 -7.16 -3.05
N ASP A 115 -6.44 -8.10 -3.92
CA ASP A 115 -6.84 -9.46 -3.51
C ASP A 115 -5.67 -10.22 -2.89
N GLN A 116 -4.46 -10.10 -3.46
CA GLN A 116 -3.27 -10.75 -2.94
C GLN A 116 -2.84 -10.18 -1.57
N LEU A 117 -2.89 -8.87 -1.38
CA LEU A 117 -2.55 -8.22 -0.10
C LEU A 117 -3.63 -8.45 0.96
N GLY A 118 -4.91 -8.49 0.55
CA GLY A 118 -6.05 -8.70 1.45
C GLY A 118 -6.28 -10.15 1.86
N LYS A 119 -5.65 -11.13 1.16
CA LYS A 119 -5.81 -12.55 1.43
C LYS A 119 -5.34 -12.85 2.87
N ASP A 120 -6.15 -13.63 3.58
CA ASP A 120 -5.86 -14.13 4.93
C ASP A 120 -5.59 -13.04 6.01
N VAL A 121 -5.84 -11.75 5.70
CA VAL A 121 -5.68 -10.66 6.64
C VAL A 121 -7.05 -10.24 7.21
N PRO A 122 -7.29 -10.29 8.52
CA PRO A 122 -8.56 -9.92 9.11
C PRO A 122 -8.83 -8.40 9.03
N SER A 123 -10.11 -7.99 8.99
CA SER A 123 -10.50 -6.58 8.84
C SER A 123 -10.03 -5.69 10.01
N ASN A 124 -9.98 -6.22 11.24
CA ASN A 124 -9.46 -5.50 12.40
C ASN A 124 -7.97 -5.11 12.23
N ARG A 125 -7.19 -5.94 11.53
CA ARG A 125 -5.79 -5.61 11.19
C ARG A 125 -5.72 -4.36 10.30
N PHE A 126 -6.56 -4.27 9.28
CA PHE A 126 -6.62 -3.08 8.43
C PHE A 126 -7.13 -1.84 9.17
N LEU A 127 -8.09 -2.00 10.09
CA LEU A 127 -8.53 -0.90 10.96
C LEU A 127 -7.40 -0.37 11.84
N TYR A 128 -6.62 -1.27 12.43
CA TYR A 128 -5.44 -0.90 13.19
C TYR A 128 -4.41 -0.15 12.33
N LEU A 129 -4.08 -0.67 11.14
CA LEU A 129 -3.15 -0.01 10.22
C LEU A 129 -3.66 1.38 9.83
N ALA A 130 -4.96 1.51 9.50
CA ALA A 130 -5.56 2.79 9.13
C ALA A 130 -5.49 3.82 10.27
N SER A 131 -5.86 3.42 11.50
CA SER A 131 -5.82 4.33 12.66
C SER A 131 -4.40 4.77 12.99
N THR A 132 -3.43 3.85 12.93
CA THR A 132 -2.02 4.14 13.17
C THR A 132 -1.46 5.10 12.12
N LEU A 133 -1.77 4.88 10.84
CA LEU A 133 -1.35 5.74 9.74
C LEU A 133 -1.97 7.14 9.82
N GLN A 134 -3.27 7.24 10.15
CA GLN A 134 -3.93 8.54 10.32
C GLN A 134 -3.32 9.34 11.47
N LYS A 135 -3.03 8.70 12.59
CA LYS A 135 -2.35 9.35 13.72
C LYS A 135 -0.96 9.82 13.32
N ALA A 136 -0.17 8.95 12.69
CA ALA A 136 1.17 9.31 12.23
C ALA A 136 1.15 10.47 11.22
N ALA A 137 0.20 10.50 10.29
CA ALA A 137 0.04 11.59 9.33
C ALA A 137 -0.26 12.93 10.00
N ALA A 138 -1.10 12.93 11.05
CA ALA A 138 -1.39 14.12 11.84
C ALA A 138 -0.15 14.59 12.63
N ASP A 139 0.56 13.66 13.27
CA ASP A 139 1.77 13.96 14.06
C ASP A 139 2.91 14.47 13.16
N LEU A 140 3.06 13.95 11.93
CA LEU A 140 4.08 14.35 10.97
C LEU A 140 4.01 15.85 10.59
N TYR A 141 2.81 16.45 10.66
CA TYR A 141 2.64 17.87 10.34
C TYR A 141 3.43 18.79 11.29
N TYR A 142 3.56 18.39 12.56
CA TYR A 142 4.26 19.13 13.60
C TYR A 142 5.67 18.58 13.90
N SER A 143 6.09 17.54 13.19
CA SER A 143 7.33 16.82 13.46
C SER A 143 8.58 17.65 13.12
N ALA A 144 9.54 17.65 14.02
CA ALA A 144 10.88 18.19 13.80
C ALA A 144 11.78 17.20 13.02
N ASP A 145 11.50 15.88 13.11
CA ASP A 145 12.21 14.81 12.39
C ASP A 145 11.20 13.83 11.77
N ARG A 146 10.68 14.22 10.60
CA ARG A 146 9.67 13.47 9.87
C ARG A 146 10.12 12.07 9.50
N ARG A 147 11.44 11.88 9.26
CA ARG A 147 11.98 10.58 8.91
C ARG A 147 11.91 9.61 10.09
N THR A 148 12.40 10.02 11.26
CA THR A 148 12.34 9.20 12.48
C THR A 148 10.89 8.85 12.83
N ASP A 149 9.95 9.80 12.73
CA ASP A 149 8.54 9.54 13.00
C ASP A 149 7.92 8.54 12.01
N ALA A 150 8.29 8.59 10.72
CA ALA A 150 7.86 7.59 9.75
C ALA A 150 8.46 6.21 10.04
N GLU A 151 9.73 6.11 10.43
CA GLU A 151 10.36 4.86 10.85
C GLU A 151 9.66 4.26 12.08
N LEU A 152 9.36 5.08 13.10
CA LEU A 152 8.59 4.66 14.28
C LEU A 152 7.16 4.21 13.92
N CYS A 153 6.52 4.88 12.96
CA CYS A 153 5.22 4.45 12.44
C CYS A 153 5.32 3.05 11.82
N LEU A 154 6.31 2.79 10.96
CA LEU A 154 6.51 1.47 10.35
C LEU A 154 6.76 0.37 11.41
N LEU A 155 7.54 0.66 12.44
CA LEU A 155 7.75 -0.26 13.55
C LEU A 155 6.42 -0.67 14.19
N ARG A 156 5.55 0.31 14.48
CA ARG A 156 4.22 0.07 15.05
C ARG A 156 3.30 -0.70 14.10
N LEU A 157 3.35 -0.37 12.80
CA LEU A 157 2.58 -1.08 11.77
C LEU A 157 3.00 -2.55 11.65
N CYS A 158 4.29 -2.86 11.76
CA CYS A 158 4.79 -4.23 11.71
C CYS A 158 4.55 -5.00 13.02
N ASP A 159 4.73 -4.36 14.16
CA ASP A 159 4.60 -5.00 15.47
C ASP A 159 3.67 -4.20 16.42
N GLU A 160 2.46 -4.71 16.58
CA GLU A 160 1.43 -4.15 17.47
C GLU A 160 1.82 -4.21 18.94
N SER A 161 2.76 -5.10 19.32
CA SER A 161 3.22 -5.20 20.72
C SER A 161 3.97 -3.96 21.19
N LEU A 162 4.46 -3.15 20.23
CA LEU A 162 5.11 -1.87 20.51
C LEU A 162 4.11 -0.73 20.75
N CYS A 163 2.81 -0.98 20.56
CA CYS A 163 1.74 -0.05 20.86
C CYS A 163 1.05 -0.45 22.16
N GLY A 164 0.87 0.52 23.07
CA GLY A 164 0.18 0.31 24.33
C GLY A 164 -1.30 0.68 24.32
N ASP A 165 -1.91 0.88 23.13
CA ASP A 165 -3.32 1.24 23.02
C ASP A 165 -4.24 0.02 22.97
N LEU A 166 -5.55 0.25 23.22
CA LEU A 166 -6.56 -0.80 23.26
C LEU A 166 -6.69 -1.54 21.92
N THR A 167 -6.61 -0.84 20.80
CA THR A 167 -6.74 -1.44 19.46
C THR A 167 -5.60 -2.41 19.18
N ALA A 168 -4.38 -2.09 19.60
CA ALA A 168 -3.23 -2.98 19.50
C ALA A 168 -3.42 -4.24 20.38
N LEU A 169 -3.99 -4.08 21.59
CA LEU A 169 -4.30 -5.21 22.48
C LEU A 169 -5.39 -6.12 21.88
N GLU A 170 -6.46 -5.55 21.35
CA GLU A 170 -7.54 -6.30 20.68
C GLU A 170 -6.99 -7.12 19.50
N ASN A 171 -6.16 -6.53 18.64
CA ASN A 171 -5.53 -7.26 17.54
C ASN A 171 -4.62 -8.40 18.01
N ARG A 172 -3.90 -8.20 19.12
CA ARG A 172 -3.07 -9.27 19.71
C ARG A 172 -3.92 -10.41 20.27
N ILE A 173 -5.04 -10.10 20.92
CA ILE A 173 -5.99 -11.09 21.43
C ILE A 173 -6.56 -11.90 20.26
N THR A 174 -7.12 -11.26 19.24
CA THR A 174 -7.67 -11.94 18.06
C THR A 174 -6.64 -12.87 17.42
N ARG A 175 -5.39 -12.43 17.28
CA ARG A 175 -4.33 -13.27 16.73
C ARG A 175 -4.02 -14.50 17.58
N LEU A 176 -4.08 -14.38 18.92
CA LEU A 176 -3.87 -15.51 19.83
C LEU A 176 -5.05 -16.49 19.77
N GLU A 177 -6.27 -15.98 19.64
CA GLU A 177 -7.48 -16.79 19.45
C GLU A 177 -7.43 -17.56 18.14
N ASP A 178 -7.08 -16.91 17.03
CA ASP A 178 -6.92 -17.53 15.71
C ASP A 178 -5.82 -18.61 15.70
N ALA A 179 -4.74 -18.41 16.47
CA ALA A 179 -3.64 -19.36 16.57
C ALA A 179 -3.97 -20.55 17.48
N ALA A 180 -5.00 -20.45 18.33
CA ALA A 180 -5.45 -21.48 19.26
C ALA A 180 -6.60 -22.33 18.70
N ALA A 181 -7.22 -21.93 17.58
CA ALA A 181 -8.34 -22.59 16.90
C ALA A 181 -7.85 -23.60 15.85
#